data_c8a72bee586684d5369a9222b8c3312a
#
_entry.id   c8a72bee586684d5369a9222b8c3312a
#
_cell.length_a   1.000
_cell.length_b   1.000
_cell.length_c   1.000
_cell.angle_alpha   90.00
_cell.angle_beta   90.00
_cell.angle_gamma   90.00
#
_symmetry.space_group_name_H-M   'P 1'
#
loop_
_entity.id
_entity.type
_entity.pdbx_description
1 polymer ?
#
loop_
_entity_poly.entity_id
_entity_poly.type
_entity_poly.pdbx_seq_one_letter_code
_entity_poly.pdbx_strand_id
1 'polypeptide(L)'
;MEEKDYGGNCRLYDHESPEDPYHNIWDKLDLFVPLHFFGWWMKTLLLRDWWLCWVISVMFEILEYTLEHQLPNFSECWWDHWIMDALLCNGLGIYCGLQSLKYFSMKTYHWRGLWNIPTYRGKLRRIMAQFGPYVWVDYDWKPLSSLGRWFSMLGIIAIMTLLISSLTQIKPYLETL
;
A
#
# COMPACT_ATOMS: atom_id res chain seq x y z
N MET A 1 6.68 -26.08 9.95
CA MET A 1 5.51 -25.20 9.77
C MET A 1 4.92 -25.61 8.44
N GLU A 2 3.65 -25.97 8.38
CA GLU A 2 3.00 -26.17 7.09
C GLU A 2 2.94 -24.81 6.39
N GLU A 3 3.42 -24.73 5.15
CA GLU A 3 3.28 -23.53 4.33
C GLU A 3 1.80 -23.35 4.02
N LYS A 4 1.28 -22.14 4.26
CA LYS A 4 -0.11 -21.80 3.97
C LYS A 4 -0.26 -21.74 2.44
N ASP A 5 -1.16 -22.55 1.89
CA ASP A 5 -1.52 -22.46 0.48
C ASP A 5 -2.43 -21.24 0.24
N TYR A 6 -1.84 -20.16 -0.22
CA TYR A 6 -2.57 -18.91 -0.51
C TYR A 6 -3.46 -19.03 -1.74
N GLY A 7 -3.11 -19.90 -2.71
CA GLY A 7 -3.87 -20.13 -3.94
C GLY A 7 -4.94 -21.22 -3.86
N GLY A 8 -5.22 -21.75 -2.68
CA GLY A 8 -6.08 -22.92 -2.48
C GLY A 8 -7.48 -22.85 -3.11
N ASN A 9 -8.54 -23.04 -2.35
CA ASN A 9 -9.91 -23.00 -2.87
C ASN A 9 -10.36 -21.54 -3.10
N CYS A 10 -10.48 -21.12 -4.39
CA CYS A 10 -10.92 -19.77 -4.77
C CYS A 10 -12.43 -19.61 -4.91
N ARG A 11 -13.22 -20.57 -4.45
CA ARG A 11 -14.68 -20.45 -4.46
C ARG A 11 -15.11 -19.51 -3.35
N LEU A 12 -15.88 -18.47 -3.70
CA LEU A 12 -16.47 -17.54 -2.71
C LEU A 12 -17.49 -18.22 -1.81
N TYR A 13 -18.23 -19.18 -2.37
CA TYR A 13 -19.24 -19.96 -1.66
C TYR A 13 -18.89 -21.45 -1.81
N ASP A 14 -18.71 -22.14 -0.69
CA ASP A 14 -18.44 -23.57 -0.66
C ASP A 14 -19.69 -24.37 -0.28
N HIS A 15 -20.21 -25.12 -1.24
CA HIS A 15 -21.34 -26.01 -1.04
C HIS A 15 -21.03 -27.26 -0.20
N GLU A 16 -19.74 -27.61 -0.09
CA GLU A 16 -19.30 -28.81 0.61
C GLU A 16 -19.19 -28.57 2.11
N SER A 17 -19.16 -27.29 2.56
CA SER A 17 -19.08 -26.88 3.95
C SER A 17 -20.32 -26.08 4.37
N PRO A 18 -21.48 -26.71 4.58
CA PRO A 18 -22.74 -26.00 4.89
C PRO A 18 -22.73 -25.29 6.24
N GLU A 19 -21.83 -25.62 7.16
CA GLU A 19 -21.69 -24.97 8.46
C GLU A 19 -21.01 -23.58 8.33
N ASP A 20 -20.04 -23.44 7.42
CA ASP A 20 -19.37 -22.18 7.10
C ASP A 20 -19.08 -22.08 5.59
N PRO A 21 -20.08 -21.70 4.78
CA PRO A 21 -19.93 -21.64 3.34
C PRO A 21 -18.99 -20.51 2.84
N TYR A 22 -18.60 -19.58 3.72
CA TYR A 22 -17.74 -18.44 3.40
C TYR A 22 -16.33 -18.56 4.04
N HIS A 23 -15.97 -19.72 4.57
CA HIS A 23 -14.69 -19.93 5.23
C HIS A 23 -13.48 -19.51 4.36
N ASN A 24 -13.56 -19.73 3.04
CA ASN A 24 -12.50 -19.31 2.11
C ASN A 24 -12.24 -17.79 2.12
N ILE A 25 -13.26 -16.97 2.39
CA ILE A 25 -13.09 -15.52 2.51
C ILE A 25 -12.44 -15.17 3.84
N TRP A 26 -12.91 -15.79 4.93
CA TRP A 26 -12.37 -15.52 6.27
C TRP A 26 -10.90 -15.93 6.40
N ASP A 27 -10.51 -17.03 5.76
CA ASP A 27 -9.12 -17.51 5.75
C ASP A 27 -8.14 -16.57 5.04
N LYS A 28 -8.64 -15.74 4.12
CA LYS A 28 -7.84 -14.74 3.40
C LYS A 28 -7.74 -13.39 4.12
N LEU A 29 -8.65 -13.13 5.08
CA LEU A 29 -8.61 -11.92 5.90
C LEU A 29 -7.52 -12.04 6.98
N ASP A 30 -6.29 -11.92 6.56
CA ASP A 30 -5.11 -12.04 7.42
C ASP A 30 -4.37 -10.69 7.59
N LEU A 31 -3.14 -10.75 8.07
CA LEU A 31 -2.31 -9.58 8.32
C LEU A 31 -1.97 -8.80 7.03
N PHE A 32 -2.01 -9.43 5.85
CA PHE A 32 -1.69 -8.76 4.59
C PHE A 32 -2.73 -7.71 4.22
N VAL A 33 -4.02 -7.94 4.53
CA VAL A 33 -5.10 -6.96 4.31
C VAL A 33 -4.79 -5.59 4.93
N PRO A 34 -4.54 -5.46 6.25
CA PRO A 34 -4.15 -4.18 6.82
C PRO A 34 -2.80 -3.67 6.31
N LEU A 35 -1.84 -4.54 5.98
CA LEU A 35 -0.55 -4.12 5.42
C LEU A 35 -0.71 -3.48 4.05
N HIS A 36 -1.57 -4.00 3.18
CA HIS A 36 -1.91 -3.39 1.88
C HIS A 36 -2.53 -2.00 2.10
N PHE A 37 -3.54 -1.89 2.95
CA PHE A 37 -4.18 -0.61 3.27
C PHE A 37 -3.17 0.44 3.77
N PHE A 38 -2.43 0.13 4.84
CA PHE A 38 -1.48 1.08 5.42
C PHE A 38 -0.28 1.35 4.51
N GLY A 39 0.18 0.34 3.76
CA GLY A 39 1.24 0.48 2.79
C GLY A 39 0.86 1.47 1.68
N TRP A 40 -0.37 1.38 1.14
CA TRP A 40 -0.84 2.32 0.12
C TRP A 40 -1.20 3.69 0.69
N TRP A 41 -1.72 3.75 1.90
CA TRP A 41 -1.88 5.02 2.60
C TRP A 41 -0.55 5.78 2.69
N MET A 42 0.52 5.12 3.11
CA MET A 42 1.85 5.72 3.18
C MET A 42 2.44 6.07 1.81
N LYS A 43 2.36 5.15 0.84
CA LYS A 43 2.82 5.42 -0.53
C LYS A 43 2.13 6.67 -1.08
N THR A 44 0.85 6.86 -0.77
CA THR A 44 0.09 8.05 -1.19
C THR A 44 0.59 9.32 -0.51
N LEU A 45 0.96 9.29 0.76
CA LEU A 45 1.58 10.44 1.43
C LEU A 45 2.92 10.84 0.80
N LEU A 46 3.66 9.86 0.25
CA LEU A 46 4.93 10.10 -0.44
C LEU A 46 4.72 10.59 -1.87
N LEU A 47 3.89 9.90 -2.64
CA LEU A 47 3.67 10.16 -4.07
C LEU A 47 2.79 11.38 -4.31
N ARG A 48 1.81 11.62 -3.46
CA ARG A 48 0.90 12.77 -3.46
C ARG A 48 0.15 12.99 -4.78
N ASP A 49 -0.02 11.94 -5.56
CA ASP A 49 -0.72 11.96 -6.85
C ASP A 49 -1.64 10.75 -6.94
N TRP A 50 -2.94 11.02 -7.04
CA TRP A 50 -3.99 10.00 -7.13
C TRP A 50 -3.78 9.06 -8.33
N TRP A 51 -3.50 9.64 -9.50
CA TRP A 51 -3.38 8.86 -10.73
C TRP A 51 -2.16 7.93 -10.69
N LEU A 52 -1.01 8.45 -10.24
CA LEU A 52 0.21 7.67 -10.14
C LEU A 52 0.07 6.53 -9.12
N CYS A 53 -0.57 6.78 -7.98
CA CYS A 53 -0.84 5.75 -6.99
C CYS A 53 -1.66 4.60 -7.58
N TRP A 54 -2.72 4.90 -8.32
CA TRP A 54 -3.53 3.88 -8.98
C TRP A 54 -2.77 3.11 -10.05
N VAL A 55 -1.99 3.79 -10.88
CA VAL A 55 -1.17 3.11 -11.91
C VAL A 55 -0.18 2.15 -11.26
N ILE A 56 0.51 2.59 -10.21
CA ILE A 56 1.48 1.73 -9.51
C ILE A 56 0.76 0.57 -8.80
N SER A 57 -0.41 0.81 -8.20
CA SER A 57 -1.21 -0.24 -7.57
C SER A 57 -1.55 -1.36 -8.55
N VAL A 58 -2.16 -1.01 -9.67
CA VAL A 58 -2.53 -2.00 -10.70
C VAL A 58 -1.29 -2.70 -11.28
N MET A 59 -0.20 -1.96 -11.51
CA MET A 59 1.04 -2.57 -12.00
C MET A 59 1.64 -3.55 -10.98
N PHE A 60 1.49 -3.28 -9.70
CA PHE A 60 1.99 -4.15 -8.64
C PHE A 60 1.21 -5.47 -8.62
N GLU A 61 -0.11 -5.42 -8.68
CA GLU A 61 -0.96 -6.62 -8.78
C GLU A 61 -0.64 -7.47 -10.03
N ILE A 62 -0.41 -6.81 -11.18
CA ILE A 62 0.01 -7.52 -12.40
C ILE A 62 1.39 -8.18 -12.19
N LEU A 63 2.30 -7.52 -11.48
CA LEU A 63 3.62 -8.06 -11.17
C LEU A 63 3.51 -9.29 -10.26
N GLU A 64 2.70 -9.23 -9.20
CA GLU A 64 2.44 -10.35 -8.30
C GLU A 64 1.86 -11.54 -9.07
N TYR A 65 0.85 -11.31 -9.89
CA TYR A 65 0.27 -12.33 -10.75
C TYR A 65 1.28 -12.96 -11.71
N THR A 66 2.21 -12.19 -12.27
CA THR A 66 3.25 -12.73 -13.19
C THR A 66 4.32 -13.52 -12.45
N LEU A 67 4.54 -13.25 -11.17
CA LEU A 67 5.56 -13.89 -10.32
C LEU A 67 5.00 -15.03 -9.45
N GLU A 68 3.69 -15.31 -9.51
CA GLU A 68 3.02 -16.33 -8.68
C GLU A 68 3.71 -17.70 -8.73
N HIS A 69 4.25 -18.07 -9.92
CA HIS A 69 4.94 -19.34 -10.11
C HIS A 69 6.33 -19.41 -9.48
N GLN A 70 6.91 -18.26 -9.14
CA GLN A 70 8.24 -18.17 -8.52
C GLN A 70 8.15 -17.93 -7.02
N LEU A 71 7.12 -17.24 -6.58
CA LEU A 71 6.90 -16.86 -5.20
C LEU A 71 5.54 -17.39 -4.74
N PRO A 72 5.49 -18.49 -3.99
CA PRO A 72 4.23 -19.10 -3.55
C PRO A 72 3.28 -18.15 -2.81
N ASN A 73 3.84 -17.14 -2.13
CA ASN A 73 3.06 -16.14 -1.41
C ASN A 73 2.26 -15.20 -2.33
N PHE A 74 2.56 -15.20 -3.65
CA PHE A 74 1.84 -14.41 -4.66
C PHE A 74 0.76 -15.22 -5.38
N SER A 75 0.66 -16.53 -5.07
CA SER A 75 -0.40 -17.38 -5.60
C SER A 75 -1.67 -17.17 -4.79
N GLU A 76 -2.42 -16.14 -5.15
CA GLU A 76 -3.66 -15.75 -4.48
C GLU A 76 -4.87 -15.96 -5.41
N CYS A 77 -6.07 -15.87 -4.84
CA CYS A 77 -7.28 -15.97 -5.63
C CYS A 77 -7.52 -14.70 -6.44
N TRP A 78 -8.08 -14.83 -7.64
CA TRP A 78 -8.36 -13.70 -8.54
C TRP A 78 -9.18 -12.58 -7.89
N TRP A 79 -10.14 -12.91 -7.00
CA TRP A 79 -10.96 -11.93 -6.29
C TRP A 79 -10.18 -11.27 -5.14
N ASP A 80 -9.18 -11.94 -4.58
CA ASP A 80 -8.28 -11.40 -3.58
C ASP A 80 -7.44 -10.29 -4.23
N HIS A 81 -6.67 -10.58 -5.26
CA HIS A 81 -5.90 -9.60 -6.01
C HIS A 81 -6.71 -8.37 -6.47
N TRP A 82 -7.84 -8.60 -7.14
CA TRP A 82 -8.52 -7.49 -7.82
C TRP A 82 -9.56 -6.79 -6.95
N ILE A 83 -10.28 -7.52 -6.09
CA ILE A 83 -11.34 -6.95 -5.26
C ILE A 83 -10.81 -6.55 -3.90
N MET A 84 -10.15 -7.48 -3.18
CA MET A 84 -9.67 -7.20 -1.83
C MET A 84 -8.47 -6.25 -1.85
N ASP A 85 -7.43 -6.57 -2.62
CA ASP A 85 -6.19 -5.81 -2.61
C ASP A 85 -6.26 -4.57 -3.48
N ALA A 86 -6.42 -4.69 -4.80
CA ALA A 86 -6.42 -3.53 -5.67
C ALA A 86 -7.54 -2.55 -5.36
N LEU A 87 -8.78 -3.02 -5.26
CA LEU A 87 -9.93 -2.11 -5.15
C LEU A 87 -10.19 -1.67 -3.70
N LEU A 88 -10.29 -2.61 -2.76
CA LEU A 88 -10.64 -2.28 -1.37
C LEU A 88 -9.44 -1.77 -0.59
N CYS A 89 -8.41 -2.59 -0.40
CA CYS A 89 -7.29 -2.23 0.48
C CYS A 89 -6.46 -1.07 -0.10
N ASN A 90 -5.99 -1.20 -1.33
CA ASN A 90 -5.17 -0.19 -1.98
C ASN A 90 -6.00 1.07 -2.27
N GLY A 91 -7.24 0.89 -2.77
CA GLY A 91 -8.15 2.00 -3.05
C GLY A 91 -8.51 2.82 -1.81
N LEU A 92 -8.85 2.18 -0.70
CA LEU A 92 -9.12 2.85 0.58
C LEU A 92 -7.85 3.48 1.15
N GLY A 93 -6.70 2.80 1.06
CA GLY A 93 -5.42 3.34 1.48
C GLY A 93 -5.06 4.61 0.71
N ILE A 94 -5.23 4.61 -0.62
CA ILE A 94 -5.02 5.78 -1.49
C ILE A 94 -6.00 6.91 -1.10
N TYR A 95 -7.28 6.59 -0.93
CA TYR A 95 -8.29 7.58 -0.55
C TYR A 95 -7.97 8.22 0.80
N CYS A 96 -7.69 7.43 1.83
CA CYS A 96 -7.35 7.91 3.16
C CYS A 96 -6.03 8.72 3.14
N GLY A 97 -5.05 8.32 2.33
CA GLY A 97 -3.81 9.06 2.13
C GLY A 97 -4.07 10.45 1.55
N LEU A 98 -4.92 10.55 0.54
CA LEU A 98 -5.31 11.85 -0.04
C LEU A 98 -6.08 12.75 0.94
N GLN A 99 -6.96 12.18 1.77
CA GLN A 99 -7.64 12.93 2.83
C GLN A 99 -6.65 13.41 3.89
N SER A 100 -5.67 12.59 4.24
CA SER A 100 -4.58 12.99 5.15
C SER A 100 -3.76 14.15 4.59
N LEU A 101 -3.42 14.13 3.30
CA LEU A 101 -2.75 15.25 2.62
C LEU A 101 -3.56 16.54 2.70
N LYS A 102 -4.87 16.46 2.49
CA LYS A 102 -5.77 17.62 2.63
C LYS A 102 -5.81 18.14 4.07
N TYR A 103 -5.93 17.23 5.04
CA TYR A 103 -5.96 17.59 6.47
C TYR A 103 -4.69 18.32 6.91
N PHE A 104 -3.52 17.88 6.44
CA PHE A 104 -2.22 18.51 6.73
C PHE A 104 -1.90 19.67 5.80
N SER A 105 -2.82 20.07 4.92
CA SER A 105 -2.62 21.16 3.92
C SER A 105 -1.40 20.94 3.04
N MET A 106 -1.12 19.67 2.70
CA MET A 106 0.03 19.28 1.92
C MET A 106 -0.20 19.52 0.43
N LYS A 107 0.85 19.95 -0.25
CA LYS A 107 0.83 20.12 -1.70
C LYS A 107 0.70 18.77 -2.40
N THR A 108 -0.30 18.62 -3.25
CA THR A 108 -0.42 17.48 -4.17
C THR A 108 0.48 17.68 -5.38
N TYR A 109 0.94 16.59 -5.98
CA TYR A 109 1.78 16.62 -7.16
C TYR A 109 1.03 16.02 -8.35
N HIS A 110 1.33 16.55 -9.54
CA HIS A 110 0.81 16.03 -10.79
C HIS A 110 1.96 15.40 -11.58
N TRP A 111 2.17 14.11 -11.37
CA TRP A 111 3.26 13.38 -12.02
C TRP A 111 3.15 13.37 -13.54
N ARG A 112 1.95 13.49 -14.09
CA ARG A 112 1.73 13.71 -15.54
C ARG A 112 2.52 14.90 -16.07
N GLY A 113 2.79 15.91 -15.25
CA GLY A 113 3.61 17.05 -15.61
C GLY A 113 5.06 16.72 -15.94
N LEU A 114 5.56 15.51 -15.63
CA LEU A 114 6.90 15.07 -16.05
C LEU A 114 7.04 15.04 -17.58
N TRP A 115 5.97 14.77 -18.30
CA TRP A 115 5.97 14.77 -19.76
C TRP A 115 6.17 16.15 -20.36
N ASN A 116 5.78 17.20 -19.64
CA ASN A 116 5.94 18.59 -20.07
C ASN A 116 7.36 19.15 -19.83
N ILE A 117 8.23 18.38 -19.14
CA ILE A 117 9.61 18.76 -18.91
C ILE A 117 10.45 18.33 -20.12
N PRO A 118 11.05 19.26 -20.89
CA PRO A 118 11.67 18.93 -22.16
C PRO A 118 12.98 18.12 -22.03
N THR A 119 13.65 18.18 -20.88
CA THR A 119 14.96 17.57 -20.69
C THR A 119 14.91 16.36 -19.75
N TYR A 120 15.61 15.27 -20.09
CA TYR A 120 15.75 14.08 -19.21
C TYR A 120 16.36 14.44 -17.85
N ARG A 121 17.35 15.34 -17.84
CA ARG A 121 17.97 15.82 -16.62
C ARG A 121 16.97 16.53 -15.70
N GLY A 122 16.06 17.31 -16.28
CA GLY A 122 14.98 17.97 -15.56
C GLY A 122 13.97 16.96 -14.98
N LYS A 123 13.60 15.94 -15.75
CA LYS A 123 12.71 14.84 -15.28
C LYS A 123 13.35 14.10 -14.10
N LEU A 124 14.62 13.69 -14.24
CA LEU A 124 15.33 13.00 -13.17
C LEU A 124 15.45 13.85 -11.90
N ARG A 125 15.80 15.13 -12.06
CA ARG A 125 15.88 16.06 -10.92
C ARG A 125 14.52 16.22 -10.22
N ARG A 126 13.43 16.26 -10.98
CA ARG A 126 12.07 16.34 -10.44
C ARG A 126 11.71 15.09 -9.65
N ILE A 127 12.04 13.89 -10.17
CA ILE A 127 11.82 12.61 -9.49
C ILE A 127 12.63 12.54 -8.19
N MET A 128 13.94 12.84 -8.28
CA MET A 128 14.81 12.79 -7.11
C MET A 128 14.41 13.80 -6.02
N ALA A 129 13.97 14.99 -6.41
CA ALA A 129 13.50 15.99 -5.46
C ALA A 129 12.24 15.52 -4.70
N GLN A 130 11.39 14.66 -5.31
CA GLN A 130 10.21 14.09 -4.67
C GLN A 130 10.55 13.19 -3.49
N PHE A 131 11.62 12.42 -3.61
CA PHE A 131 12.08 11.48 -2.58
C PHE A 131 13.15 12.08 -1.64
N GLY A 132 13.48 13.37 -1.84
CA GLY A 132 14.43 14.06 -0.99
C GLY A 132 13.83 14.52 0.34
N PRO A 133 14.70 14.84 1.34
CA PRO A 133 14.26 15.28 2.67
C PRO A 133 13.37 16.53 2.65
N TYR A 134 13.51 17.37 1.62
CA TYR A 134 12.70 18.59 1.45
C TYR A 134 11.20 18.34 1.34
N VAL A 135 10.80 17.16 0.86
CA VAL A 135 9.37 16.76 0.78
C VAL A 135 8.75 16.66 2.16
N TRP A 136 9.53 16.25 3.14
CA TRP A 136 9.09 16.12 4.55
C TRP A 136 9.14 17.45 5.31
N VAL A 137 9.97 18.40 4.88
CA VAL A 137 10.05 19.75 5.47
C VAL A 137 8.77 20.55 5.17
N ASP A 138 8.12 20.29 4.03
CA ASP A 138 6.85 20.92 3.66
C ASP A 138 5.65 20.43 4.51
N TYR A 139 5.85 19.45 5.40
CA TYR A 139 4.83 18.98 6.33
C TYR A 139 4.53 20.05 7.38
N ASP A 140 3.27 20.45 7.47
CA ASP A 140 2.83 21.33 8.54
C ASP A 140 2.70 20.55 9.86
N TRP A 141 3.85 20.31 10.48
CA TRP A 141 3.98 19.49 11.68
C TRP A 141 3.36 20.10 12.93
N LYS A 142 2.93 21.32 12.96
CA LYS A 142 2.43 22.03 14.13
C LYS A 142 1.63 21.15 15.10
N PRO A 143 2.28 20.29 15.92
CA PRO A 143 1.60 19.29 16.75
C PRO A 143 0.73 19.94 17.82
N LEU A 144 1.13 21.13 18.27
CA LEU A 144 0.45 21.87 19.34
C LEU A 144 -0.72 22.72 18.84
N SER A 145 -1.04 22.69 17.55
CA SER A 145 -2.15 23.48 17.00
C SER A 145 -3.53 22.93 17.38
N SER A 146 -3.65 21.61 17.58
CA SER A 146 -4.86 20.96 18.10
C SER A 146 -4.55 19.55 18.62
N LEU A 147 -5.35 19.07 19.58
CA LEU A 147 -5.24 17.70 20.09
C LEU A 147 -5.46 16.66 18.97
N GLY A 148 -6.40 16.88 18.06
CA GLY A 148 -6.64 15.99 16.92
C GLY A 148 -5.40 15.86 16.04
N ARG A 149 -4.70 16.97 15.75
CA ARG A 149 -3.47 16.98 14.96
C ARG A 149 -2.34 16.25 15.67
N TRP A 150 -2.22 16.43 16.98
CA TRP A 150 -1.23 15.73 17.81
C TRP A 150 -1.45 14.21 17.79
N PHE A 151 -2.69 13.73 17.98
CA PHE A 151 -3.02 12.31 17.90
C PHE A 151 -2.82 11.75 16.49
N SER A 152 -3.15 12.50 15.44
CA SER A 152 -2.92 12.07 14.05
C SER A 152 -1.44 11.87 13.77
N MET A 153 -0.58 12.76 14.27
CA MET A 153 0.87 12.62 14.10
C MET A 153 1.43 11.42 14.86
N LEU A 154 0.97 11.19 16.10
CA LEU A 154 1.34 9.99 16.85
C LEU A 154 0.89 8.72 16.12
N GLY A 155 -0.31 8.73 15.57
CA GLY A 155 -0.82 7.61 14.75
C GLY A 155 0.06 7.33 13.54
N ILE A 156 0.47 8.36 12.80
CA ILE A 156 1.39 8.23 11.66
C ILE A 156 2.71 7.60 12.11
N ILE A 157 3.32 8.12 13.17
CA ILE A 157 4.59 7.61 13.71
C ILE A 157 4.45 6.14 14.14
N ALA A 158 3.37 5.80 14.85
CA ALA A 158 3.12 4.43 15.29
C ALA A 158 3.00 3.46 14.10
N ILE A 159 2.22 3.82 13.08
CA ILE A 159 2.04 3.01 11.86
C ILE A 159 3.37 2.86 11.13
N MET A 160 4.15 3.94 10.98
CA MET A 160 5.48 3.89 10.36
C MET A 160 6.41 2.92 11.11
N THR A 161 6.41 3.00 12.44
CA THR A 161 7.23 2.12 13.28
C THR A 161 6.82 0.65 13.12
N LEU A 162 5.52 0.36 13.13
CA LEU A 162 5.00 -1.00 12.93
C LEU A 162 5.37 -1.57 11.56
N LEU A 163 5.22 -0.78 10.48
CA LEU A 163 5.59 -1.21 9.14
C LEU A 163 7.09 -1.48 9.01
N ILE A 164 7.94 -0.63 9.57
CA ILE A 164 9.39 -0.83 9.58
C ILE A 164 9.75 -2.09 10.39
N SER A 165 9.12 -2.29 11.55
CA SER A 165 9.35 -3.49 12.36
C SER A 165 8.93 -4.78 11.65
N SER A 166 7.81 -4.76 10.92
CA SER A 166 7.36 -5.90 10.11
C SER A 166 8.35 -6.22 8.99
N LEU A 167 8.84 -5.19 8.28
CA LEU A 167 9.85 -5.36 7.23
C LEU A 167 11.18 -5.92 7.76
N THR A 168 11.61 -5.53 8.96
CA THR A 168 12.82 -6.07 9.57
C THR A 168 12.68 -7.54 10.02
N GLN A 169 11.47 -7.97 10.36
CA GLN A 169 11.20 -9.37 10.68
C GLN A 169 11.16 -10.27 9.45
N ILE A 170 10.76 -9.75 8.29
CA ILE A 170 10.71 -10.50 7.01
C ILE A 170 12.13 -10.64 6.40
N LYS A 171 13.04 -9.72 6.68
CA LYS A 171 14.40 -9.72 6.13
C LYS A 171 15.17 -11.04 6.27
N PRO A 172 15.20 -11.73 7.45
CA PRO A 172 15.92 -13.01 7.58
C PRO A 172 15.32 -14.13 6.73
N TYR A 173 14.04 -14.07 6.39
CA TYR A 173 13.42 -15.04 5.49
C TYR A 173 13.78 -14.79 4.01
N LEU A 174 14.02 -13.53 3.63
CA LEU A 174 14.49 -13.16 2.28
C LEU A 174 15.97 -13.47 2.06
N GLU A 175 16.79 -13.48 3.11
CA GLU A 175 18.23 -13.81 3.03
C GLU A 175 18.48 -15.34 2.99
N THR A 176 17.46 -16.16 3.22
CA THR A 176 17.51 -17.63 3.16
C THR A 176 17.00 -18.20 1.84
N LEU A 177 16.51 -17.37 0.94
CA LEU A 177 16.12 -17.69 -0.45
C LEU A 177 17.30 -17.39 -1.39
#